data_cf83451beb35ad3453403295eeee5266
#
_entry.id   cf83451beb35ad3453403295eeee5266
#
_cell.length_a   1.000
_cell.length_b   1.000
_cell.length_c   1.000
_cell.angle_alpha   90.00
_cell.angle_beta   90.00
_cell.angle_gamma   90.00
#
_symmetry.space_group_name_H-M   'P 1'
#
loop_
_entity.id
_entity.type
_entity.pdbx_description
1 polymer ?
#
loop_
_entity_poly.entity_id
_entity_poly.type
_entity_poly.pdbx_seq_one_letter_code
_entity_poly.pdbx_strand_id
1 'polypeptide(L)'
;YRRQRQMCIRDRSRLIWERFIASQMAVAIYDTINVNIDVNKNNFKASGQNLRFKGFMTLYVEGKDIPDDEDDDTSVPDLVVNQEVIKQKIESKQSFTEPPPRYTEASLVKALEEKGIGRPSTYSPTITTILARRYIEKIQKQLHPTELGRIVNKLLIENFGDVINVEFTAQMEEEFDKICLLYTSDA
;
A
#
# COMPACT_ATOMS: atom_id res chain seq x y z
N TYR A 1 -13.05 15.13 25.23
CA TYR A 1 -11.73 14.48 25.30
C TYR A 1 -11.80 13.00 25.74
N ARG A 2 -12.51 12.64 26.82
CA ARG A 2 -12.65 11.23 27.27
C ARG A 2 -13.43 10.36 26.29
N ARG A 3 -14.53 10.85 25.68
CA ARG A 3 -15.32 10.09 24.69
C ARG A 3 -14.53 9.80 23.39
N GLN A 4 -13.76 10.76 22.89
CA GLN A 4 -12.90 10.55 21.71
C GLN A 4 -11.79 9.53 21.98
N ARG A 5 -11.16 9.57 23.16
CA ARG A 5 -10.16 8.57 23.54
C ARG A 5 -10.71 7.14 23.60
N GLN A 6 -11.90 6.97 24.17
CA GLN A 6 -12.55 5.64 24.23
C GLN A 6 -12.94 5.12 22.85
N MET A 7 -13.39 6.00 21.95
CA MET A 7 -13.72 5.64 20.58
C MET A 7 -12.46 5.16 19.83
N CYS A 8 -11.37 5.89 19.88
CA CYS A 8 -10.10 5.49 19.23
C CYS A 8 -9.51 4.19 19.78
N ILE A 9 -9.65 3.92 21.10
CA ILE A 9 -9.19 2.67 21.70
C ILE A 9 -10.05 1.50 21.21
N ARG A 10 -11.36 1.67 21.18
CA ARG A 10 -12.29 0.63 20.72
C ARG A 10 -12.05 0.29 19.24
N ASP A 11 -11.90 1.30 18.39
CA ASP A 11 -11.65 1.12 16.95
C ASP A 11 -10.32 0.40 16.71
N ARG A 12 -9.27 0.79 17.44
CA ARG A 12 -7.96 0.12 17.36
C ARG A 12 -8.03 -1.32 17.83
N SER A 13 -8.68 -1.58 18.96
CA SER A 13 -8.85 -2.94 19.49
C SER A 13 -9.67 -3.80 18.54
N ARG A 14 -10.68 -3.23 17.89
CA ARG A 14 -11.48 -3.91 16.88
C ARG A 14 -10.65 -4.31 15.67
N LEU A 15 -9.83 -3.41 15.12
CA LEU A 15 -8.94 -3.71 14.00
C LEU A 15 -7.95 -4.84 14.31
N ILE A 16 -7.34 -4.80 15.50
CA ILE A 16 -6.43 -5.86 15.97
C ILE A 16 -7.18 -7.18 16.07
N TRP A 17 -8.35 -7.18 16.68
CA TRP A 17 -9.18 -8.38 16.85
C TRP A 17 -9.63 -8.96 15.50
N GLU A 18 -10.17 -8.13 14.60
CA GLU A 18 -10.59 -8.55 13.27
C GLU A 18 -9.42 -9.16 12.48
N ARG A 19 -8.24 -8.54 12.52
CA ARG A 19 -7.04 -9.05 11.86
C ARG A 19 -6.56 -10.36 12.46
N PHE A 20 -6.57 -10.47 13.79
CA PHE A 20 -6.18 -11.68 14.50
C PHE A 20 -7.11 -12.85 14.17
N ILE A 21 -8.42 -12.66 14.25
CA ILE A 21 -9.38 -13.72 13.92
C ILE A 21 -9.29 -14.07 12.42
N ALA A 22 -9.22 -13.08 11.53
CA ALA A 22 -9.09 -13.31 10.09
C ALA A 22 -7.85 -14.16 9.75
N SER A 23 -6.74 -14.00 10.48
CA SER A 23 -5.53 -14.82 10.28
C SER A 23 -5.71 -16.30 10.60
N GLN A 24 -6.71 -16.65 11.40
CA GLN A 24 -7.05 -18.05 11.76
C GLN A 24 -8.19 -18.62 10.91
N MET A 25 -8.81 -17.80 10.05
CA MET A 25 -9.93 -18.21 9.18
C MET A 25 -9.40 -18.85 7.90
N ALA A 26 -10.29 -19.62 7.24
CA ALA A 26 -10.00 -20.19 5.94
C ALA A 26 -9.74 -19.08 4.88
N VAL A 27 -8.91 -19.37 3.91
CA VAL A 27 -8.59 -18.47 2.80
C VAL A 27 -9.80 -18.20 1.92
N ALA A 28 -9.85 -17.03 1.27
CA ALA A 28 -10.84 -16.74 0.24
C ALA A 28 -10.52 -17.55 -1.02
N ILE A 29 -11.56 -18.03 -1.71
CA ILE A 29 -11.44 -18.80 -2.94
C ILE A 29 -12.05 -18.02 -4.07
N TYR A 30 -11.26 -17.77 -5.12
CA TYR A 30 -11.67 -17.12 -6.34
C TYR A 30 -11.62 -18.10 -7.51
N ASP A 31 -12.65 -18.11 -8.31
CA ASP A 31 -12.65 -18.76 -9.62
C ASP A 31 -12.20 -17.74 -10.65
N THR A 32 -11.03 -17.97 -11.27
CA THR A 32 -10.45 -17.07 -12.28
C THR A 32 -10.78 -17.60 -13.67
N ILE A 33 -11.40 -16.76 -14.48
CA ILE A 33 -11.76 -17.06 -15.87
C ILE A 33 -10.86 -16.23 -16.79
N ASN A 34 -10.12 -16.90 -17.65
CA ASN A 34 -9.32 -16.26 -18.70
C ASN A 34 -9.90 -16.65 -20.05
N VAL A 35 -10.33 -15.67 -20.81
CA VAL A 35 -10.93 -15.84 -22.13
C VAL A 35 -10.00 -15.27 -23.19
N ASN A 36 -9.69 -16.09 -24.20
CA ASN A 36 -9.01 -15.66 -25.40
C ASN A 36 -10.01 -15.66 -26.56
N ILE A 37 -10.20 -14.53 -27.23
CA ILE A 37 -11.13 -14.37 -28.34
C ILE A 37 -10.30 -14.12 -29.59
N ASP A 38 -10.34 -15.03 -30.55
CA ASP A 38 -9.64 -14.89 -31.83
C ASP A 38 -10.57 -14.23 -32.88
N VAL A 39 -10.11 -13.14 -33.45
CA VAL A 39 -10.83 -12.41 -34.50
C VAL A 39 -9.86 -12.12 -35.65
N ASN A 40 -9.94 -12.85 -36.74
CA ASN A 40 -9.20 -12.54 -37.98
C ASN A 40 -7.71 -12.18 -37.77
N LYS A 41 -6.93 -13.01 -37.08
CA LYS A 41 -5.53 -12.81 -36.72
C LYS A 41 -5.24 -11.84 -35.56
N ASN A 42 -6.26 -11.27 -34.95
CA ASN A 42 -6.13 -10.48 -33.72
C ASN A 42 -6.67 -11.27 -32.54
N ASN A 43 -5.93 -11.24 -31.44
CA ASN A 43 -6.32 -11.93 -30.22
C ASN A 43 -6.71 -10.91 -29.16
N PHE A 44 -7.94 -11.01 -28.63
CA PHE A 44 -8.43 -10.23 -27.53
C PHE A 44 -8.42 -11.10 -26.28
N LYS A 45 -8.00 -10.54 -25.15
CA LYS A 45 -7.96 -11.23 -23.86
C LYS A 45 -8.89 -10.54 -22.88
N ALA A 46 -9.70 -11.32 -22.20
CA ALA A 46 -10.48 -10.88 -21.07
C ALA A 46 -10.19 -11.79 -19.88
N SER A 47 -10.03 -11.21 -18.71
CA SER A 47 -9.87 -11.94 -17.45
C SER A 47 -10.89 -11.44 -16.44
N GLY A 48 -11.49 -12.34 -15.72
CA GLY A 48 -12.41 -12.04 -14.64
C GLY A 48 -12.18 -12.95 -13.45
N GLN A 49 -12.64 -12.51 -12.29
CA GLN A 49 -12.55 -13.28 -11.04
C GLN A 49 -13.91 -13.27 -10.37
N ASN A 50 -14.43 -14.44 -10.07
CA ASN A 50 -15.66 -14.61 -9.31
C ASN A 50 -15.32 -15.13 -7.91
N LEU A 51 -15.77 -14.41 -6.89
CA LEU A 51 -15.55 -14.82 -5.50
C LEU A 51 -16.49 -15.98 -5.14
N ARG A 52 -15.94 -17.19 -5.06
CA ARG A 52 -16.68 -18.41 -4.72
C ARG A 52 -16.91 -18.56 -3.21
N PHE A 53 -15.88 -18.25 -2.43
CA PHE A 53 -15.92 -18.37 -0.98
C PHE A 53 -15.18 -17.22 -0.33
N LYS A 54 -15.87 -16.46 0.53
CA LYS A 54 -15.32 -15.25 1.16
C LYS A 54 -14.22 -15.53 2.18
N GLY A 55 -14.25 -16.66 2.88
CA GLY A 55 -13.29 -16.99 3.92
C GLY A 55 -13.09 -15.84 4.92
N PHE A 56 -11.85 -15.48 5.17
CA PHE A 56 -11.47 -14.37 6.08
C PHE A 56 -12.01 -13.00 5.66
N MET A 57 -12.31 -12.80 4.39
CA MET A 57 -12.86 -11.54 3.88
C MET A 57 -14.28 -11.23 4.40
N THR A 58 -14.92 -12.20 5.06
CA THR A 58 -16.19 -11.95 5.75
C THR A 58 -16.02 -11.00 6.94
N LEU A 59 -14.85 -11.04 7.58
CA LEU A 59 -14.55 -10.27 8.78
C LEU A 59 -13.58 -9.11 8.50
N TYR A 60 -12.61 -9.32 7.63
CA TYR A 60 -11.55 -8.36 7.36
C TYR A 60 -11.33 -8.18 5.85
N VAL A 61 -11.46 -6.94 5.40
CA VAL A 61 -11.08 -6.53 4.04
C VAL A 61 -9.99 -5.47 4.18
N GLU A 62 -8.86 -5.71 3.56
CA GLU A 62 -7.75 -4.75 3.55
C GLU A 62 -8.13 -3.51 2.73
N GLY A 63 -8.02 -2.34 3.36
CA GLY A 63 -8.26 -1.09 2.66
C GLY A 63 -7.13 -0.81 1.67
N LYS A 64 -7.48 -0.50 0.43
CA LYS A 64 -6.51 -0.05 -0.57
C LYS A 64 -6.24 1.44 -0.40
N ASP A 65 -4.96 1.84 -0.32
CA ASP A 65 -4.55 3.25 -0.21
C ASP A 65 -4.68 4.02 -1.53
N ILE A 66 -4.68 3.31 -2.64
CA ILE A 66 -4.83 3.83 -3.99
C ILE A 66 -6.17 3.31 -4.52
N PRO A 67 -7.08 4.19 -4.96
CA PRO A 67 -8.24 3.74 -5.73
C PRO A 67 -7.69 3.10 -7.01
N ASP A 68 -7.79 1.79 -7.13
CA ASP A 68 -7.64 1.17 -8.43
C ASP A 68 -8.85 1.63 -9.25
N ASP A 69 -8.63 2.49 -10.23
CA ASP A 69 -9.66 2.94 -11.19
C ASP A 69 -10.25 1.76 -12.01
N GLU A 70 -9.76 0.55 -11.77
CA GLU A 70 -10.10 -0.68 -12.50
C GLU A 70 -10.66 -1.81 -11.62
N ASP A 71 -11.13 -1.53 -10.40
CA ASP A 71 -12.05 -2.46 -9.73
C ASP A 71 -13.45 -2.42 -10.42
N ASP A 72 -13.43 -2.35 -11.74
CA ASP A 72 -14.57 -2.81 -12.51
C ASP A 72 -14.66 -4.31 -12.21
N ASP A 73 -15.71 -4.67 -11.49
CA ASP A 73 -16.17 -6.05 -11.31
C ASP A 73 -16.39 -6.62 -12.72
N THR A 74 -15.31 -6.96 -13.40
CA THR A 74 -15.34 -7.61 -14.70
C THR A 74 -15.80 -9.03 -14.47
N SER A 75 -17.08 -9.13 -14.12
CA SER A 75 -17.81 -10.39 -14.15
C SER A 75 -17.84 -10.86 -15.60
N VAL A 76 -16.93 -11.74 -15.93
CA VAL A 76 -16.94 -12.42 -17.23
C VAL A 76 -18.07 -13.46 -17.16
N PRO A 77 -19.05 -13.44 -18.11
CA PRO A 77 -20.10 -14.43 -18.15
C PRO A 77 -19.52 -15.82 -18.41
N ASP A 78 -20.26 -16.85 -18.03
CA ASP A 78 -19.89 -18.22 -18.31
C ASP A 78 -19.88 -18.46 -19.81
N LEU A 79 -18.71 -18.74 -20.38
CA LEU A 79 -18.48 -18.97 -21.79
C LEU A 79 -18.07 -20.44 -22.02
N VAL A 80 -18.53 -21.00 -23.14
CA VAL A 80 -18.13 -22.36 -23.56
C VAL A 80 -17.00 -22.25 -24.55
N VAL A 81 -16.07 -23.22 -24.53
CA VAL A 81 -14.95 -23.26 -25.47
C VAL A 81 -15.46 -23.37 -26.92
N ASN A 82 -14.92 -22.54 -27.80
CA ASN A 82 -15.35 -22.37 -29.20
C ASN A 82 -16.75 -21.79 -29.39
N GLN A 83 -17.27 -21.07 -28.42
CA GLN A 83 -18.51 -20.33 -28.57
C GLN A 83 -18.29 -19.13 -29.49
N GLU A 84 -19.19 -18.94 -30.47
CA GLU A 84 -19.19 -17.72 -31.29
C GLU A 84 -19.68 -16.52 -30.49
N VAL A 85 -18.91 -15.44 -30.53
CA VAL A 85 -19.21 -14.18 -29.81
C VAL A 85 -19.59 -13.11 -30.83
N ILE A 86 -20.71 -12.43 -30.61
CA ILE A 86 -21.16 -11.36 -31.48
C ILE A 86 -20.52 -10.05 -31.06
N LYS A 87 -19.74 -9.46 -32.00
CA LYS A 87 -19.14 -8.14 -31.80
C LYS A 87 -20.22 -7.04 -31.73
N GLN A 88 -20.37 -6.38 -30.61
CA GLN A 88 -21.25 -5.22 -30.47
C GLN A 88 -20.53 -3.91 -30.84
N LYS A 89 -19.39 -3.61 -30.20
CA LYS A 89 -18.64 -2.38 -30.37
C LYS A 89 -17.16 -2.60 -30.07
N ILE A 90 -16.30 -1.95 -30.80
CA ILE A 90 -14.88 -1.85 -30.48
C ILE A 90 -14.56 -0.37 -30.27
N GLU A 91 -14.07 -0.04 -29.10
CA GLU A 91 -13.59 1.30 -28.78
C GLU A 91 -12.08 1.26 -28.57
N SER A 92 -11.37 2.18 -29.20
CA SER A 92 -9.96 2.39 -28.95
C SER A 92 -9.80 3.49 -27.91
N LYS A 93 -9.15 3.19 -26.78
CA LYS A 93 -8.82 4.16 -25.74
C LYS A 93 -7.30 4.33 -25.69
N GLN A 94 -6.84 5.54 -25.88
CA GLN A 94 -5.43 5.86 -25.70
C GLN A 94 -5.18 6.11 -24.20
N SER A 95 -4.22 5.39 -23.63
CA SER A 95 -3.77 5.58 -22.26
C SER A 95 -2.27 5.87 -22.24
N PHE A 96 -1.84 6.68 -21.30
CA PHE A 96 -0.44 6.99 -21.09
C PHE A 96 0.01 6.43 -19.74
N THR A 97 1.27 6.03 -19.64
CA THR A 97 1.85 5.63 -18.36
C THR A 97 1.92 6.83 -17.42
N GLU A 98 1.38 6.67 -16.23
CA GLU A 98 1.45 7.68 -15.19
C GLU A 98 2.68 7.49 -14.30
N PRO A 99 3.24 8.58 -13.75
CA PRO A 99 4.31 8.46 -12.77
C PRO A 99 3.78 7.78 -11.48
N PRO A 100 4.68 7.18 -10.66
CA PRO A 100 4.27 6.59 -9.39
C PRO A 100 3.47 7.59 -8.53
N PRO A 101 2.40 7.16 -7.87
CA PRO A 101 1.60 8.03 -7.02
C PRO A 101 2.43 8.57 -5.86
N ARG A 102 2.03 9.72 -5.33
CA ARG A 102 2.67 10.29 -4.13
C ARG A 102 2.39 9.43 -2.92
N TYR A 103 3.33 9.46 -1.97
CA TYR A 103 3.15 8.74 -0.72
C TYR A 103 1.96 9.27 0.08
N THR A 104 1.20 8.36 0.64
CA THR A 104 0.31 8.58 1.78
C THR A 104 1.09 8.34 3.07
N GLU A 105 0.52 8.65 4.24
CA GLU A 105 1.18 8.32 5.52
C GLU A 105 1.43 6.80 5.63
N ALA A 106 0.48 5.97 5.20
CA ALA A 106 0.59 4.52 5.26
C ALA A 106 1.66 3.99 4.29
N SER A 107 1.64 4.43 3.02
CA SER A 107 2.64 4.01 2.04
C SER A 107 4.04 4.53 2.35
N LEU A 108 4.17 5.70 3.03
CA LEU A 108 5.45 6.18 3.52
C LEU A 108 5.99 5.29 4.64
N VAL A 109 5.15 4.90 5.61
CA VAL A 109 5.56 3.95 6.67
C VAL A 109 6.02 2.63 6.06
N LYS A 110 5.28 2.08 5.11
CA LYS A 110 5.65 0.86 4.40
C LYS A 110 7.01 1.00 3.69
N ALA A 111 7.24 2.11 3.01
CA ALA A 111 8.52 2.38 2.33
C ALA A 111 9.69 2.54 3.31
N LEU A 112 9.45 3.14 4.50
CA LEU A 112 10.47 3.23 5.56
C LEU A 112 10.80 1.85 6.12
N GLU A 113 9.80 1.02 6.37
CA GLU A 113 9.94 -0.35 6.85
C GLU A 113 10.71 -1.22 5.83
N GLU A 114 10.33 -1.17 4.55
CA GLU A 114 11.02 -1.90 3.47
C GLU A 114 12.49 -1.50 3.32
N LYS A 115 12.82 -0.25 3.64
CA LYS A 115 14.20 0.26 3.61
C LYS A 115 14.95 0.11 4.93
N GLY A 116 14.34 -0.46 5.95
CA GLY A 116 14.94 -0.64 7.28
C GLY A 116 15.17 0.65 8.06
N ILE A 117 14.48 1.75 7.70
CA ILE A 117 14.64 3.06 8.34
C ILE A 117 13.59 3.26 9.42
N GLY A 118 14.02 3.52 10.64
CA GLY A 118 13.13 3.69 11.79
C GLY A 118 12.56 2.37 12.30
N ARG A 119 11.70 2.49 13.30
CA ARG A 119 11.02 1.35 13.95
C ARG A 119 9.57 1.73 14.21
N PRO A 120 8.67 0.78 14.54
CA PRO A 120 7.25 1.05 14.76
C PRO A 120 6.97 2.21 15.73
N SER A 121 7.84 2.41 16.71
CA SER A 121 7.72 3.50 17.70
C SER A 121 8.09 4.87 17.15
N THR A 122 8.88 4.96 16.07
CA THR A 122 9.42 6.22 15.52
C THR A 122 8.69 6.70 14.27
N TYR A 123 7.99 5.85 13.53
CA TYR A 123 7.31 6.24 12.29
C TYR A 123 6.31 7.39 12.49
N SER A 124 5.35 7.23 13.41
CA SER A 124 4.32 8.23 13.65
C SER A 124 4.88 9.56 14.20
N PRO A 125 5.79 9.59 15.19
CA PRO A 125 6.45 10.80 15.64
C PRO A 125 7.22 11.53 14.53
N THR A 126 7.91 10.80 13.67
CA THR A 126 8.67 11.37 12.53
C THR A 126 7.73 12.08 11.57
N ILE A 127 6.66 11.40 11.11
CA ILE A 127 5.66 12.00 10.20
C ILE A 127 5.02 13.23 10.84
N THR A 128 4.64 13.15 12.12
CA THR A 128 4.06 14.28 12.84
C THR A 128 5.03 15.46 12.89
N THR A 129 6.31 15.21 13.13
CA THR A 129 7.33 16.26 13.21
C THR A 129 7.55 16.96 11.88
N ILE A 130 7.66 16.23 10.77
CA ILE A 130 7.89 16.83 9.46
C ILE A 130 6.67 17.62 8.97
N LEU A 131 5.45 17.21 9.34
CA LEU A 131 4.22 17.97 9.11
C LEU A 131 4.19 19.24 9.97
N ALA A 132 4.48 19.14 11.28
CA ALA A 132 4.50 20.27 12.19
C ALA A 132 5.52 21.34 11.81
N ARG A 133 6.68 20.92 11.28
CA ARG A 133 7.73 21.81 10.76
C ARG A 133 7.44 22.35 9.37
N ARG A 134 6.30 21.98 8.76
CA ARG A 134 5.88 22.39 7.42
C ARG A 134 6.90 22.05 6.31
N TYR A 135 7.64 20.97 6.47
CA TYR A 135 8.50 20.47 5.39
C TYR A 135 7.69 19.75 4.33
N ILE A 136 6.55 19.15 4.75
CA ILE A 136 5.56 18.54 3.88
C ILE A 136 4.16 19.03 4.24
N GLU A 137 3.26 18.97 3.28
CA GLU A 137 1.82 19.24 3.44
C GLU A 137 1.01 18.01 3.04
N LYS A 138 -0.13 17.84 3.69
CA LYS A 138 -1.07 16.75 3.38
C LYS A 138 -2.24 17.28 2.57
N ILE A 139 -2.31 16.88 1.30
CA ILE A 139 -3.39 17.25 0.37
C ILE A 139 -4.07 15.96 -0.08
N GLN A 140 -5.39 15.83 0.14
CA GLN A 140 -6.18 14.64 -0.25
C GLN A 140 -5.53 13.29 0.19
N LYS A 141 -5.04 13.22 1.43
CA LYS A 141 -4.30 12.09 2.02
C LYS A 141 -2.89 11.88 1.45
N GLN A 142 -2.48 12.55 0.38
CA GLN A 142 -1.14 12.47 -0.20
C GLN A 142 -0.20 13.49 0.44
N LEU A 143 1.08 13.12 0.55
CA LEU A 143 2.13 13.95 1.11
C LEU A 143 2.84 14.71 0.00
N HIS A 144 2.85 16.04 0.12
CA HIS A 144 3.48 16.95 -0.84
C HIS A 144 4.64 17.69 -0.17
N PRO A 145 5.86 17.67 -0.74
CA PRO A 145 6.96 18.47 -0.22
C PRO A 145 6.69 19.96 -0.46
N THR A 146 6.88 20.77 0.58
CA THR A 146 6.81 22.23 0.48
C THR A 146 8.09 22.79 -0.12
N GLU A 147 8.07 24.06 -0.51
CA GLU A 147 9.28 24.75 -0.98
C GLU A 147 10.36 24.80 0.12
N LEU A 148 9.95 25.10 1.35
CA LEU A 148 10.84 25.05 2.51
C LEU A 148 11.47 23.67 2.68
N GLY A 149 10.67 22.61 2.59
CA GLY A 149 11.18 21.24 2.69
C GLY A 149 12.20 20.91 1.62
N ARG A 150 11.99 21.36 0.39
CA ARG A 150 12.93 21.16 -0.72
C ARG A 150 14.27 21.89 -0.49
N ILE A 151 14.19 23.14 -0.04
CA ILE A 151 15.40 23.95 0.25
C ILE A 151 16.20 23.30 1.37
N VAL A 152 15.56 22.96 2.47
CA VAL A 152 16.21 22.31 3.61
C VAL A 152 16.84 20.98 3.21
N ASN A 153 16.11 20.13 2.49
CA ASN A 153 16.62 18.85 2.02
C ASN A 153 17.84 19.01 1.11
N LYS A 154 17.80 19.97 0.16
CA LYS A 154 18.91 20.27 -0.72
C LYS A 154 20.16 20.70 0.07
N LEU A 155 19.99 21.63 1.01
CA LEU A 155 21.07 22.14 1.84
C LEU A 155 21.69 21.03 2.71
N LEU A 156 20.87 20.14 3.24
CA LEU A 156 21.33 19.01 4.05
C LEU A 156 22.11 17.99 3.21
N ILE A 157 21.64 17.65 2.02
CA ILE A 157 22.33 16.71 1.12
C ILE A 157 23.68 17.29 0.65
N GLU A 158 23.72 18.57 0.32
CA GLU A 158 24.94 19.23 -0.16
C GLU A 158 26.03 19.33 0.92
N ASN A 159 25.66 19.53 2.21
CA ASN A 159 26.62 19.71 3.29
C ASN A 159 26.86 18.46 4.15
N PHE A 160 25.94 17.53 4.19
CA PHE A 160 25.96 16.36 5.08
C PHE A 160 25.58 15.07 4.34
N GLY A 161 25.91 14.95 3.05
CA GLY A 161 25.51 13.83 2.20
C GLY A 161 25.91 12.46 2.73
N ASP A 162 27.05 12.36 3.41
CA ASP A 162 27.54 11.11 3.98
C ASP A 162 26.67 10.59 5.13
N VAL A 163 26.05 11.51 5.90
CA VAL A 163 25.21 11.17 7.06
C VAL A 163 23.73 11.10 6.66
N ILE A 164 23.32 11.96 5.72
CA ILE A 164 21.93 12.04 5.24
C ILE A 164 21.77 11.13 4.02
N ASN A 165 21.90 9.83 4.28
CA ASN A 165 21.79 8.78 3.29
C ASN A 165 20.84 7.69 3.85
N VAL A 166 19.99 7.17 2.99
CA VAL A 166 19.05 6.09 3.30
C VAL A 166 19.78 4.84 3.78
N GLU A 167 20.87 4.48 3.10
CA GLU A 167 21.67 3.29 3.40
C GLU A 167 22.40 3.43 4.73
N PHE A 168 23.01 4.58 4.99
CA PHE A 168 23.67 4.87 6.25
C PHE A 168 22.70 4.80 7.44
N THR A 169 21.51 5.38 7.28
CA THR A 169 20.47 5.33 8.34
C THR A 169 20.00 3.90 8.61
N ALA A 170 19.77 3.11 7.57
CA ALA A 170 19.37 1.72 7.69
C ALA A 170 20.45 0.87 8.39
N GLN A 171 21.72 1.07 8.03
CA GLN A 171 22.85 0.37 8.66
C GLN A 171 22.98 0.73 10.15
N MET A 172 22.84 2.00 10.49
CA MET A 172 22.88 2.47 11.90
C MET A 172 21.75 1.80 12.73
N GLU A 173 20.56 1.72 12.18
CA GLU A 173 19.41 1.07 12.84
C GLU A 173 19.68 -0.43 13.05
N GLU A 174 20.27 -1.10 12.07
CA GLU A 174 20.65 -2.51 12.19
C GLU A 174 21.75 -2.74 13.24
N GLU A 175 22.72 -1.85 13.31
CA GLU A 175 23.78 -1.92 14.33
C GLU A 175 23.23 -1.70 15.75
N PHE A 176 22.27 -0.79 15.91
CA PHE A 176 21.58 -0.61 17.19
C PHE A 176 20.80 -1.86 17.60
N ASP A 177 20.12 -2.53 16.67
CA ASP A 177 19.43 -3.79 16.97
C ASP A 177 20.40 -4.88 17.43
N LYS A 178 21.58 -4.98 16.80
CA LYS A 178 22.63 -5.94 17.22
C LYS A 178 23.11 -5.65 18.65
N ILE A 179 23.30 -4.38 19.02
CA ILE A 179 23.68 -4.00 20.39
C ILE A 179 22.57 -4.39 21.37
N CYS A 180 21.32 -4.13 21.06
CA CYS A 180 20.19 -4.53 21.90
C CYS A 180 20.11 -6.05 22.11
N LEU A 181 20.35 -6.85 21.07
CA LEU A 181 20.34 -8.31 21.13
C LEU A 181 21.51 -8.86 21.96
N LEU A 182 22.70 -8.28 21.88
CA LEU A 182 23.86 -8.66 22.68
C LEU A 182 23.65 -8.35 24.17
N TYR A 183 23.00 -7.23 24.51
CA TYR A 183 22.69 -6.86 25.89
C TYR A 183 21.69 -7.82 26.56
N THR A 184 20.84 -8.47 25.78
CA THR A 184 19.88 -9.46 26.28
C THR A 184 20.47 -10.87 26.39
N SER A 185 21.60 -11.16 25.73
CA SER A 185 22.26 -12.49 25.80
C SER A 185 23.19 -12.66 27.00
N ASP A 186 23.69 -11.55 27.58
CA ASP A 186 24.61 -11.58 28.75
C ASP A 186 23.88 -11.38 30.10
N ALA A 187 22.59 -11.25 30.12
CA ALA A 187 21.76 -11.12 31.31
C ALA A 187 21.10 -12.44 31.69
#